data_aab1bdafa3d99d416971b16a5d180823
#
_entry.id   aab1bdafa3d99d416971b16a5d180823
#
_cell.length_a   1.000
_cell.length_b   1.000
_cell.length_c   1.000
_cell.angle_alpha   90.00
_cell.angle_beta   90.00
_cell.angle_gamma   90.00
#
_symmetry.space_group_name_H-M   'P 1'
#
loop_
_entity.id
_entity.type
_entity.pdbx_description
1 polymer ?
#
loop_
_entity_poly.entity_id
_entity_poly.type
_entity_poly.pdbx_seq_one_letter_code
_entity_poly.pdbx_strand_id
1 'polypeptide(L)'
;MITLNDIKDAKKRLENTISKTPLMKAPILSKEKNAEIFLKEDNLQITGSFKLRGAFNKVAMLDDTKRKAGVVAASAGNHAQGLAFAAQYFGCIATIFMPEATPLTKVTGVRSYGANVILTGENFDEAYASAIKFAKENNKEFVHPFADDEVIAGQGTIALEVLDSISDIEHLIVPIGGGGLISGISIAAKTINPNIKITGVVASGARGMKESFEARMPIDSASVKTIADGIAVRDVTPKLLDIILEYVDEIV
;
A
#
# COMPACT_ATOMS: atom_id res chain seq x y z
N MET A 1 12.55 9.32 8.47
CA MET A 1 12.55 8.95 7.01
C MET A 1 12.88 7.47 6.92
N ILE A 2 12.14 6.73 6.12
CA ILE A 2 12.31 5.28 5.95
C ILE A 2 13.62 5.00 5.22
N THR A 3 14.32 3.95 5.65
CA THR A 3 15.60 3.53 5.08
C THR A 3 15.52 2.13 4.48
N LEU A 4 16.54 1.75 3.70
CA LEU A 4 16.68 0.36 3.23
C LEU A 4 16.74 -0.65 4.39
N ASN A 5 17.29 -0.26 5.55
CA ASN A 5 17.36 -1.15 6.71
C ASN A 5 15.96 -1.42 7.29
N ASP A 6 15.09 -0.41 7.35
CA ASP A 6 13.71 -0.59 7.79
C ASP A 6 12.95 -1.57 6.89
N ILE A 7 13.20 -1.49 5.56
CA ILE A 7 12.61 -2.40 4.57
C ILE A 7 13.17 -3.82 4.71
N LYS A 8 14.48 -3.98 4.96
CA LYS A 8 15.10 -5.29 5.22
C LYS A 8 14.57 -5.92 6.51
N ASP A 9 14.35 -5.12 7.54
CA ASP A 9 13.77 -5.62 8.79
C ASP A 9 12.28 -5.94 8.63
N ALA A 10 11.54 -5.19 7.81
CA ALA A 10 10.20 -5.56 7.40
C ALA A 10 10.21 -6.92 6.67
N LYS A 11 11.13 -7.17 5.72
CA LYS A 11 11.27 -8.46 5.02
C LYS A 11 11.43 -9.62 6.01
N LYS A 12 12.27 -9.47 7.04
CA LYS A 12 12.45 -10.50 8.09
C LYS A 12 11.15 -10.78 8.86
N ARG A 13 10.36 -9.72 9.19
CA ARG A 13 9.07 -9.89 9.91
C ARG A 13 8.01 -10.57 9.05
N LEU A 14 8.07 -10.38 7.74
CA LEU A 14 7.13 -10.98 6.79
C LEU A 14 7.51 -12.42 6.42
N GLU A 15 8.76 -12.82 6.64
CA GLU A 15 9.26 -14.14 6.29
C GLU A 15 8.42 -15.25 6.93
N ASN A 16 8.15 -16.32 6.18
CA ASN A 16 7.32 -17.47 6.56
C ASN A 16 5.82 -17.18 6.82
N THR A 17 5.36 -15.93 6.71
CA THR A 17 3.95 -15.59 6.92
C THR A 17 3.31 -15.06 5.63
N ILE A 18 4.03 -14.20 4.92
CA ILE A 18 3.56 -13.59 3.67
C ILE A 18 4.08 -14.41 2.49
N SER A 19 3.21 -14.66 1.52
CA SER A 19 3.63 -15.40 0.32
C SER A 19 4.69 -14.62 -0.46
N LYS A 20 5.80 -15.29 -0.81
CA LYS A 20 6.69 -14.77 -1.85
C LYS A 20 5.98 -14.96 -3.20
N THR A 21 5.33 -13.89 -3.67
CA THR A 21 4.55 -13.95 -4.91
C THR A 21 5.43 -14.16 -6.14
N PRO A 22 4.90 -14.76 -7.21
CA PRO A 22 5.67 -15.01 -8.42
C PRO A 22 6.19 -13.72 -9.07
N LEU A 23 7.35 -13.84 -9.73
CA LEU A 23 7.85 -12.89 -10.71
C LEU A 23 7.87 -13.59 -12.07
N MET A 24 6.85 -13.36 -12.88
CA MET A 24 6.58 -14.11 -14.10
C MET A 24 6.97 -13.32 -15.34
N LYS A 25 7.69 -13.97 -16.28
CA LYS A 25 7.96 -13.37 -17.59
C LYS A 25 6.64 -13.17 -18.34
N ALA A 26 6.46 -12.02 -18.97
CA ALA A 26 5.29 -11.67 -19.81
C ALA A 26 5.68 -11.79 -21.31
N PRO A 27 5.59 -12.98 -21.93
CA PRO A 27 6.17 -13.22 -23.27
C PRO A 27 5.55 -12.35 -24.36
N ILE A 28 4.24 -12.12 -24.32
CA ILE A 28 3.52 -11.31 -25.31
C ILE A 28 3.99 -9.87 -25.24
N LEU A 29 3.96 -9.27 -24.04
CA LEU A 29 4.42 -7.89 -23.83
C LEU A 29 5.90 -7.74 -24.15
N SER A 30 6.72 -8.72 -23.79
CA SER A 30 8.16 -8.73 -24.10
C SER A 30 8.40 -8.67 -25.61
N LYS A 31 7.67 -9.45 -26.37
CA LYS A 31 7.77 -9.46 -27.83
C LYS A 31 7.28 -8.13 -28.45
N GLU A 32 6.15 -7.62 -27.97
CA GLU A 32 5.57 -6.36 -28.48
C GLU A 32 6.46 -5.15 -28.23
N LYS A 33 7.14 -5.12 -27.07
CA LYS A 33 7.99 -3.99 -26.65
C LYS A 33 9.46 -4.19 -26.95
N ASN A 34 9.85 -5.33 -27.50
CA ASN A 34 11.26 -5.72 -27.74
C ASN A 34 12.13 -5.54 -26.47
N ALA A 35 11.62 -5.99 -25.35
CA ALA A 35 12.26 -5.90 -24.03
C ALA A 35 11.91 -7.11 -23.18
N GLU A 36 12.73 -7.48 -22.20
CA GLU A 36 12.36 -8.51 -21.23
C GLU A 36 11.44 -7.90 -20.15
N ILE A 37 10.17 -8.31 -20.13
CA ILE A 37 9.16 -7.80 -19.23
C ILE A 37 8.73 -8.90 -18.25
N PHE A 38 8.73 -8.57 -16.97
CA PHE A 38 8.29 -9.44 -15.89
C PHE A 38 7.16 -8.77 -15.11
N LEU A 39 6.25 -9.58 -14.58
CA LEU A 39 5.15 -9.15 -13.72
C LEU A 39 5.38 -9.69 -12.31
N LYS A 40 5.45 -8.79 -11.32
CA LYS A 40 5.40 -9.14 -9.91
C LYS A 40 3.94 -9.26 -9.48
N GLU A 41 3.47 -10.47 -9.27
CA GLU A 41 2.05 -10.80 -9.17
C GLU A 41 1.54 -10.73 -7.72
N ASP A 42 1.56 -9.54 -7.10
CA ASP A 42 1.07 -9.37 -5.71
C ASP A 42 -0.48 -9.42 -5.59
N ASN A 43 -1.21 -9.55 -6.69
CA ASN A 43 -2.60 -9.99 -6.72
C ASN A 43 -2.78 -11.46 -6.26
N LEU A 44 -1.71 -12.25 -6.25
CA LEU A 44 -1.68 -13.63 -5.73
C LEU A 44 -1.29 -13.71 -4.25
N GLN A 45 -1.16 -12.57 -3.57
CA GLN A 45 -0.93 -12.54 -2.13
C GLN A 45 -2.17 -13.09 -1.38
N ILE A 46 -2.00 -13.57 -0.15
CA ILE A 46 -3.04 -14.20 0.69
C ILE A 46 -4.36 -13.40 0.70
N THR A 47 -4.28 -12.07 0.77
CA THR A 47 -5.47 -11.19 0.74
C THR A 47 -5.73 -10.56 -0.63
N GLY A 48 -5.16 -11.12 -1.71
CA GLY A 48 -5.37 -10.67 -3.07
C GLY A 48 -4.68 -9.36 -3.45
N SER A 49 -3.76 -8.85 -2.62
CA SER A 49 -3.02 -7.61 -2.91
C SER A 49 -1.79 -7.41 -2.05
N PHE A 50 -0.89 -6.52 -2.50
CA PHE A 50 0.31 -6.11 -1.78
C PHE A 50 0.03 -5.45 -0.41
N LYS A 51 -1.17 -4.95 -0.18
CA LYS A 51 -1.53 -4.21 1.04
C LYS A 51 -1.27 -5.00 2.32
N LEU A 52 -1.36 -6.32 2.25
CA LEU A 52 -1.06 -7.21 3.36
C LEU A 52 0.36 -6.99 3.92
N ARG A 53 1.36 -6.78 3.05
CA ARG A 53 2.76 -6.61 3.45
C ARG A 53 2.94 -5.46 4.44
N GLY A 54 2.45 -4.28 4.09
CA GLY A 54 2.55 -3.10 4.95
C GLY A 54 1.68 -3.21 6.20
N ALA A 55 0.45 -3.68 6.08
CA ALA A 55 -0.44 -3.87 7.22
C ALA A 55 0.14 -4.87 8.23
N PHE A 56 0.67 -6.01 7.76
CA PHE A 56 1.31 -7.01 8.61
C PHE A 56 2.55 -6.45 9.31
N ASN A 57 3.44 -5.76 8.57
CA ASN A 57 4.62 -5.14 9.16
C ASN A 57 4.27 -4.14 10.26
N LYS A 58 3.25 -3.29 10.02
CA LYS A 58 2.77 -2.34 11.04
C LYS A 58 2.29 -3.03 12.30
N VAL A 59 1.41 -4.03 12.18
CA VAL A 59 0.88 -4.74 13.36
C VAL A 59 1.98 -5.53 14.08
N ALA A 60 2.94 -6.11 13.36
CA ALA A 60 4.08 -6.80 13.94
C ALA A 60 4.96 -5.89 14.81
N MET A 61 5.05 -4.60 14.47
CA MET A 61 5.87 -3.62 15.20
C MET A 61 5.16 -3.01 16.42
N LEU A 62 3.86 -3.21 16.58
CA LEU A 62 3.14 -2.74 17.76
C LEU A 62 3.59 -3.52 19.00
N ASP A 63 3.77 -2.80 20.11
CA ASP A 63 3.95 -3.43 21.40
C ASP A 63 2.66 -4.16 21.87
N ASP A 64 2.78 -4.97 22.91
CA ASP A 64 1.67 -5.76 23.43
C ASP A 64 0.50 -4.89 23.95
N THR A 65 0.77 -3.71 24.45
CA THR A 65 -0.26 -2.78 24.95
C THR A 65 -1.09 -2.25 23.78
N LYS A 66 -0.44 -1.79 22.73
CA LYS A 66 -1.11 -1.32 21.51
C LYS A 66 -1.85 -2.45 20.79
N ARG A 67 -1.26 -3.64 20.69
CA ARG A 67 -1.95 -4.82 20.12
C ARG A 67 -3.21 -5.18 20.89
N LYS A 68 -3.14 -5.20 22.23
CA LYS A 68 -4.32 -5.47 23.10
C LYS A 68 -5.38 -4.39 22.97
N ALA A 69 -5.01 -3.13 22.80
CA ALA A 69 -5.96 -2.04 22.55
C ALA A 69 -6.68 -2.22 21.19
N GLY A 70 -5.98 -2.81 20.20
CA GLY A 70 -6.49 -3.06 18.85
C GLY A 70 -6.12 -1.97 17.85
N VAL A 71 -6.38 -2.26 16.58
CA VAL A 71 -6.05 -1.38 15.45
C VAL A 71 -7.29 -0.88 14.74
N VAL A 72 -7.18 0.30 14.11
CA VAL A 72 -8.30 0.95 13.40
C VAL A 72 -7.85 1.36 12.02
N ALA A 73 -8.70 1.23 11.02
CA ALA A 73 -8.49 1.83 9.70
C ALA A 73 -9.81 2.27 9.07
N ALA A 74 -9.72 3.19 8.11
CA ALA A 74 -10.80 3.49 7.17
C ALA A 74 -10.41 2.92 5.80
N SER A 75 -11.15 1.93 5.32
CA SER A 75 -10.95 1.35 3.99
C SER A 75 -12.08 0.36 3.67
N ALA A 76 -12.62 0.44 2.47
CA ALA A 76 -13.56 -0.55 1.94
C ALA A 76 -12.92 -1.56 0.97
N GLY A 77 -11.58 -1.63 0.92
CA GLY A 77 -10.86 -2.44 -0.07
C GLY A 77 -9.70 -3.24 0.52
N ASN A 78 -8.63 -3.33 -0.26
CA ASN A 78 -7.48 -4.20 0.00
C ASN A 78 -6.75 -3.91 1.33
N HIS A 79 -6.68 -2.64 1.76
CA HIS A 79 -6.06 -2.31 3.05
C HIS A 79 -6.86 -2.86 4.23
N ALA A 80 -8.18 -2.79 4.16
CA ALA A 80 -9.06 -3.36 5.19
C ALA A 80 -8.84 -4.86 5.37
N GLN A 81 -8.76 -5.61 4.27
CA GLN A 81 -8.51 -7.06 4.31
C GLN A 81 -7.10 -7.37 4.83
N GLY A 82 -6.08 -6.63 4.36
CA GLY A 82 -4.71 -6.80 4.83
C GLY A 82 -4.56 -6.54 6.33
N LEU A 83 -5.21 -5.47 6.85
CA LEU A 83 -5.17 -5.16 8.27
C LEU A 83 -5.96 -6.16 9.11
N ALA A 84 -7.13 -6.60 8.63
CA ALA A 84 -7.94 -7.60 9.31
C ALA A 84 -7.19 -8.93 9.44
N PHE A 85 -6.55 -9.41 8.36
CA PHE A 85 -5.69 -10.59 8.39
C PHE A 85 -4.53 -10.43 9.39
N ALA A 86 -3.80 -9.32 9.32
CA ALA A 86 -2.67 -9.08 10.21
C ALA A 86 -3.11 -9.05 11.69
N ALA A 87 -4.24 -8.38 11.97
CA ALA A 87 -4.80 -8.33 13.33
C ALA A 87 -5.19 -9.73 13.82
N GLN A 88 -5.86 -10.52 13.01
CA GLN A 88 -6.21 -11.92 13.32
C GLN A 88 -4.96 -12.75 13.64
N TYR A 89 -3.91 -12.63 12.81
CA TYR A 89 -2.65 -13.37 13.00
C TYR A 89 -1.98 -13.05 14.35
N PHE A 90 -1.96 -11.77 14.73
CA PHE A 90 -1.35 -11.33 16.00
C PHE A 90 -2.31 -11.35 17.20
N GLY A 91 -3.52 -11.89 17.04
CA GLY A 91 -4.50 -11.97 18.11
C GLY A 91 -5.00 -10.61 18.61
N CYS A 92 -4.99 -9.58 17.76
CA CYS A 92 -5.55 -8.28 18.06
C CYS A 92 -6.85 -8.03 17.27
N ILE A 93 -7.65 -7.05 17.70
CA ILE A 93 -8.92 -6.72 17.04
C ILE A 93 -8.73 -5.56 16.09
N ALA A 94 -9.02 -5.78 14.80
CA ALA A 94 -9.17 -4.70 13.84
C ALA A 94 -10.60 -4.15 13.87
N THR A 95 -10.73 -2.81 13.89
CA THR A 95 -12.00 -2.11 13.68
C THR A 95 -11.89 -1.29 12.39
N ILE A 96 -12.69 -1.66 11.40
CA ILE A 96 -12.63 -1.08 10.05
C ILE A 96 -13.86 -0.22 9.80
N PHE A 97 -13.63 1.03 9.46
CA PHE A 97 -14.67 1.98 9.09
C PHE A 97 -14.84 2.01 7.57
N MET A 98 -16.09 1.96 7.12
CA MET A 98 -16.46 1.97 5.70
C MET A 98 -17.70 2.85 5.50
N PRO A 99 -17.86 3.50 4.32
CA PRO A 99 -19.11 4.17 3.97
C PRO A 99 -20.32 3.24 4.06
N GLU A 100 -21.48 3.78 4.39
CA GLU A 100 -22.72 3.00 4.51
C GLU A 100 -23.10 2.28 3.21
N ALA A 101 -22.82 2.89 2.06
CA ALA A 101 -23.08 2.31 0.74
C ALA A 101 -22.07 1.24 0.31
N THR A 102 -21.16 0.80 1.19
CA THR A 102 -20.16 -0.22 0.84
C THR A 102 -20.82 -1.55 0.50
N PRO A 103 -20.51 -2.18 -0.66
CA PRO A 103 -21.07 -3.45 -1.06
C PRO A 103 -20.86 -4.56 -0.02
N LEU A 104 -21.90 -5.35 0.23
CA LEU A 104 -21.89 -6.41 1.24
C LEU A 104 -20.75 -7.40 1.05
N THR A 105 -20.37 -7.70 -0.19
CA THR A 105 -19.24 -8.57 -0.52
C THR A 105 -17.93 -8.08 0.07
N LYS A 106 -17.67 -6.76 0.03
CA LYS A 106 -16.47 -6.14 0.63
C LYS A 106 -16.53 -6.21 2.17
N VAL A 107 -17.69 -5.93 2.76
CA VAL A 107 -17.92 -6.03 4.21
C VAL A 107 -17.68 -7.46 4.70
N THR A 108 -18.28 -8.45 4.01
CA THR A 108 -18.16 -9.87 4.37
C THR A 108 -16.72 -10.35 4.24
N GLY A 109 -16.00 -9.93 3.18
CA GLY A 109 -14.60 -10.27 2.98
C GLY A 109 -13.70 -9.80 4.14
N VAL A 110 -13.96 -8.62 4.71
CA VAL A 110 -13.21 -8.13 5.86
C VAL A 110 -13.62 -8.84 7.16
N ARG A 111 -14.92 -9.07 7.35
CA ARG A 111 -15.44 -9.80 8.51
C ARG A 111 -14.95 -11.25 8.58
N SER A 112 -14.67 -11.89 7.44
CA SER A 112 -14.15 -13.27 7.41
C SER A 112 -12.78 -13.43 8.11
N TYR A 113 -12.04 -12.33 8.25
CA TYR A 113 -10.80 -12.27 9.05
C TYR A 113 -11.04 -11.82 10.51
N GLY A 114 -12.28 -11.86 11.01
CA GLY A 114 -12.58 -11.54 12.42
C GLY A 114 -12.59 -10.05 12.75
N ALA A 115 -12.54 -9.16 11.79
CA ALA A 115 -12.56 -7.72 12.04
C ALA A 115 -13.99 -7.21 12.35
N ASN A 116 -14.06 -6.22 13.24
CA ASN A 116 -15.27 -5.43 13.45
C ASN A 116 -15.41 -4.42 12.31
N VAL A 117 -16.55 -4.42 11.60
CA VAL A 117 -16.83 -3.45 10.54
C VAL A 117 -17.92 -2.52 11.01
N ILE A 118 -17.62 -1.21 10.98
CA ILE A 118 -18.54 -0.12 11.28
C ILE A 118 -18.84 0.59 9.97
N LEU A 119 -20.13 0.56 9.58
CA LEU A 119 -20.62 1.31 8.43
C LEU A 119 -21.06 2.68 8.92
N THR A 120 -20.48 3.75 8.35
CA THR A 120 -20.76 5.13 8.77
C THR A 120 -20.39 6.14 7.70
N GLY A 121 -21.21 7.16 7.56
CA GLY A 121 -21.01 8.24 6.61
C GLY A 121 -21.39 7.87 5.17
N GLU A 122 -21.63 8.90 4.37
CA GLU A 122 -22.04 8.75 2.97
C GLU A 122 -20.85 8.45 2.04
N ASN A 123 -19.63 8.85 2.45
CA ASN A 123 -18.43 8.78 1.64
C ASN A 123 -17.20 8.37 2.46
N PHE A 124 -16.05 8.20 1.77
CA PHE A 124 -14.80 7.79 2.39
C PHE A 124 -14.31 8.79 3.44
N ASP A 125 -14.43 10.10 3.19
CA ASP A 125 -13.86 11.15 4.06
C ASP A 125 -14.58 11.17 5.42
N GLU A 126 -15.89 10.95 5.43
CA GLU A 126 -16.69 10.84 6.66
C GLU A 126 -16.37 9.58 7.45
N ALA A 127 -16.23 8.45 6.76
CA ALA A 127 -15.80 7.19 7.39
C ALA A 127 -14.38 7.32 7.95
N TYR A 128 -13.47 8.00 7.24
CA TYR A 128 -12.10 8.26 7.67
C TYR A 128 -12.06 9.16 8.92
N ALA A 129 -12.81 10.27 8.93
CA ALA A 129 -12.89 11.15 10.09
C ALA A 129 -13.43 10.41 11.33
N SER A 130 -14.45 9.57 11.14
CA SER A 130 -15.01 8.71 12.20
C SER A 130 -14.01 7.71 12.75
N ALA A 131 -13.21 7.10 11.87
CA ALA A 131 -12.15 6.15 12.26
C ALA A 131 -11.06 6.83 13.09
N ILE A 132 -10.58 8.01 12.69
CA ILE A 132 -9.59 8.79 13.43
C ILE A 132 -10.12 9.16 14.82
N LYS A 133 -11.35 9.67 14.88
CA LYS A 133 -12.00 10.03 16.14
C LYS A 133 -12.10 8.81 17.07
N PHE A 134 -12.61 7.70 16.56
CA PHE A 134 -12.73 6.45 17.32
C PHE A 134 -11.39 5.93 17.82
N ALA A 135 -10.34 5.94 16.98
CA ALA A 135 -9.01 5.52 17.38
C ALA A 135 -8.48 6.34 18.55
N LYS A 136 -8.64 7.67 18.49
CA LYS A 136 -8.21 8.61 19.54
C LYS A 136 -8.98 8.41 20.86
N GLU A 137 -10.31 8.32 20.79
CA GLU A 137 -11.18 8.19 21.96
C GLU A 137 -10.99 6.84 22.69
N ASN A 138 -10.59 5.79 21.96
CA ASN A 138 -10.41 4.44 22.50
C ASN A 138 -8.94 4.03 22.63
N ASN A 139 -8.00 4.96 22.51
CA ASN A 139 -6.56 4.72 22.60
C ASN A 139 -6.07 3.56 21.71
N LYS A 140 -6.60 3.48 20.49
CA LYS A 140 -6.25 2.46 19.50
C LYS A 140 -5.30 3.01 18.46
N GLU A 141 -4.48 2.13 17.86
CA GLU A 141 -3.57 2.53 16.78
C GLU A 141 -4.33 2.65 15.47
N PHE A 142 -4.32 3.85 14.87
CA PHE A 142 -4.83 4.05 13.52
C PHE A 142 -3.75 3.66 12.50
N VAL A 143 -4.08 2.75 11.58
CA VAL A 143 -3.16 2.27 10.55
C VAL A 143 -3.52 2.90 9.20
N HIS A 144 -2.72 3.86 8.78
CA HIS A 144 -2.95 4.59 7.54
C HIS A 144 -2.68 3.69 6.32
N PRO A 145 -3.52 3.72 5.26
CA PRO A 145 -3.41 2.79 4.13
C PRO A 145 -2.17 2.96 3.25
N PHE A 146 -1.40 4.05 3.40
CA PHE A 146 -0.20 4.33 2.58
C PHE A 146 0.80 5.33 3.19
N ALA A 147 0.43 6.22 4.13
CA ALA A 147 1.32 7.27 4.63
C ALA A 147 2.02 6.93 5.98
N ASP A 148 1.88 5.69 6.43
CA ASP A 148 2.51 5.16 7.64
C ASP A 148 3.89 4.58 7.28
N ASP A 149 4.95 4.91 8.04
CA ASP A 149 6.33 4.50 7.75
C ASP A 149 6.49 2.98 7.74
N GLU A 150 5.88 2.29 8.69
CA GLU A 150 5.93 0.85 8.80
C GLU A 150 5.16 0.17 7.65
N VAL A 151 4.05 0.80 7.21
CA VAL A 151 3.31 0.34 6.04
C VAL A 151 4.15 0.49 4.77
N ILE A 152 4.79 1.63 4.57
CA ILE A 152 5.66 1.88 3.41
C ILE A 152 6.84 0.90 3.40
N ALA A 153 7.49 0.67 4.55
CA ALA A 153 8.59 -0.29 4.66
C ALA A 153 8.16 -1.72 4.28
N GLY A 154 6.97 -2.15 4.70
CA GLY A 154 6.40 -3.43 4.31
C GLY A 154 6.18 -3.55 2.79
N GLN A 155 5.69 -2.48 2.13
CA GLN A 155 5.51 -2.46 0.67
C GLN A 155 6.86 -2.51 -0.07
N GLY A 156 7.90 -1.89 0.47
CA GLY A 156 9.25 -1.90 -0.11
C GLY A 156 9.87 -3.28 -0.22
N THR A 157 9.38 -4.27 0.54
CA THR A 157 9.87 -5.66 0.46
C THR A 157 9.67 -6.28 -0.93
N ILE A 158 8.73 -5.76 -1.73
CA ILE A 158 8.53 -6.18 -3.12
C ILE A 158 9.79 -5.92 -3.95
N ALA A 159 10.42 -4.75 -3.79
CA ALA A 159 11.66 -4.45 -4.51
C ALA A 159 12.78 -5.42 -4.15
N LEU A 160 12.90 -5.80 -2.86
CA LEU A 160 13.90 -6.78 -2.43
C LEU A 160 13.66 -8.15 -3.07
N GLU A 161 12.41 -8.60 -3.18
CA GLU A 161 12.07 -9.87 -3.82
C GLU A 161 12.36 -9.85 -5.33
N VAL A 162 12.11 -8.72 -6.00
CA VAL A 162 12.38 -8.53 -7.43
C VAL A 162 13.88 -8.54 -7.68
N LEU A 163 14.65 -7.75 -6.93
CA LEU A 163 16.09 -7.61 -7.11
C LEU A 163 16.87 -8.88 -6.68
N ASP A 164 16.36 -9.64 -5.71
CA ASP A 164 16.90 -10.97 -5.37
C ASP A 164 16.68 -12.00 -6.49
N SER A 165 15.65 -11.80 -7.32
CA SER A 165 15.30 -12.75 -8.39
C SER A 165 15.94 -12.41 -9.74
N ILE A 166 16.13 -11.12 -10.03
CA ILE A 166 16.73 -10.62 -11.29
C ILE A 166 17.68 -9.47 -10.92
N SER A 167 18.98 -9.70 -11.10
CA SER A 167 20.04 -8.77 -10.65
C SER A 167 20.27 -7.58 -11.60
N ASP A 168 19.85 -7.69 -12.86
CA ASP A 168 20.09 -6.74 -13.93
C ASP A 168 18.81 -5.98 -14.36
N ILE A 169 17.91 -5.78 -13.43
CA ILE A 169 16.72 -4.93 -13.64
C ILE A 169 17.16 -3.50 -13.96
N GLU A 170 16.70 -3.00 -15.10
CA GLU A 170 16.96 -1.63 -15.55
C GLU A 170 15.80 -0.68 -15.21
N HIS A 171 14.55 -1.20 -15.14
CA HIS A 171 13.37 -0.38 -15.02
C HIS A 171 12.28 -1.04 -14.18
N LEU A 172 11.72 -0.29 -13.22
CA LEU A 172 10.55 -0.68 -12.45
C LEU A 172 9.37 0.25 -12.78
N ILE A 173 8.25 -0.34 -13.16
CA ILE A 173 6.99 0.36 -13.43
C ILE A 173 6.01 0.03 -12.31
N VAL A 174 5.55 1.05 -11.57
CA VAL A 174 4.81 0.88 -10.33
C VAL A 174 3.52 1.69 -10.34
N PRO A 175 2.34 1.08 -10.08
CA PRO A 175 1.09 1.83 -9.98
C PRO A 175 1.08 2.76 -8.74
N ILE A 176 0.50 3.95 -8.92
CA ILE A 176 0.37 4.95 -7.86
C ILE A 176 -1.10 5.26 -7.59
N GLY A 177 -1.52 5.00 -6.35
CA GLY A 177 -2.66 5.67 -5.74
C GLY A 177 -2.16 6.74 -4.76
N GLY A 178 -2.19 6.48 -3.46
CA GLY A 178 -1.65 7.40 -2.45
C GLY A 178 -0.12 7.43 -2.33
N GLY A 179 0.63 6.62 -3.10
CA GLY A 179 2.10 6.69 -3.17
C GLY A 179 2.88 5.73 -2.27
N GLY A 180 2.26 5.05 -1.28
CA GLY A 180 2.99 4.21 -0.32
C GLY A 180 3.74 3.02 -0.94
N LEU A 181 3.19 2.41 -2.01
CA LEU A 181 3.85 1.30 -2.71
C LEU A 181 5.12 1.77 -3.42
N ILE A 182 4.98 2.79 -4.27
CA ILE A 182 6.12 3.29 -5.05
C ILE A 182 7.19 3.90 -4.14
N SER A 183 6.82 4.56 -3.06
CA SER A 183 7.77 5.08 -2.07
C SER A 183 8.63 3.97 -1.48
N GLY A 184 8.03 2.88 -1.00
CA GLY A 184 8.78 1.76 -0.45
C GLY A 184 9.67 1.07 -1.49
N ILE A 185 9.14 0.83 -2.69
CA ILE A 185 9.87 0.20 -3.79
C ILE A 185 11.05 1.08 -4.23
N SER A 186 10.82 2.39 -4.44
CA SER A 186 11.84 3.30 -4.96
C SER A 186 12.97 3.53 -3.96
N ILE A 187 12.68 3.70 -2.67
CA ILE A 187 13.72 3.77 -1.63
C ILE A 187 14.61 2.52 -1.67
N ALA A 188 14.03 1.32 -1.69
CA ALA A 188 14.82 0.09 -1.72
C ALA A 188 15.62 -0.03 -3.02
N ALA A 189 14.99 0.16 -4.17
CA ALA A 189 15.63 -0.03 -5.46
C ALA A 189 16.76 0.99 -5.71
N LYS A 190 16.50 2.28 -5.51
CA LYS A 190 17.50 3.33 -5.73
C LYS A 190 18.66 3.28 -4.73
N THR A 191 18.42 2.84 -3.49
CA THR A 191 19.49 2.64 -2.51
C THR A 191 20.39 1.45 -2.87
N ILE A 192 19.84 0.38 -3.46
CA ILE A 192 20.62 -0.79 -3.90
C ILE A 192 21.34 -0.52 -5.22
N ASN A 193 20.62 0.05 -6.19
CA ASN A 193 21.16 0.40 -7.50
C ASN A 193 20.52 1.71 -7.99
N PRO A 194 21.20 2.85 -7.88
CA PRO A 194 20.68 4.17 -8.28
C PRO A 194 20.40 4.30 -9.79
N ASN A 195 20.94 3.39 -10.62
CA ASN A 195 20.74 3.41 -12.06
C ASN A 195 19.38 2.82 -12.50
N ILE A 196 18.67 2.11 -11.62
CA ILE A 196 17.34 1.58 -11.95
C ILE A 196 16.37 2.74 -12.18
N LYS A 197 15.76 2.81 -13.36
CA LYS A 197 14.70 3.77 -13.64
C LYS A 197 13.40 3.39 -12.91
N ILE A 198 12.73 4.36 -12.29
CA ILE A 198 11.44 4.16 -11.61
C ILE A 198 10.39 5.01 -12.30
N THR A 199 9.40 4.36 -12.92
CA THR A 199 8.24 5.04 -13.51
C THR A 199 6.99 4.74 -12.69
N GLY A 200 6.35 5.79 -12.21
CA GLY A 200 5.03 5.71 -11.59
C GLY A 200 3.91 5.77 -12.63
N VAL A 201 2.83 5.02 -12.40
CA VAL A 201 1.65 5.03 -13.26
C VAL A 201 0.42 5.39 -12.46
N VAL A 202 -0.24 6.49 -12.80
CA VAL A 202 -1.53 6.88 -12.21
C VAL A 202 -2.69 6.52 -13.14
N ALA A 203 -3.88 6.38 -12.59
CA ALA A 203 -5.08 6.27 -13.40
C ALA A 203 -5.43 7.64 -14.01
N SER A 204 -5.82 7.68 -15.29
CA SER A 204 -6.22 8.91 -15.98
C SER A 204 -7.36 9.66 -15.29
N GLY A 205 -8.20 8.96 -14.53
CA GLY A 205 -9.28 9.54 -13.73
C GLY A 205 -8.91 9.88 -12.28
N ALA A 206 -7.63 9.72 -11.86
CA ALA A 206 -7.14 10.05 -10.52
C ALA A 206 -5.66 10.50 -10.61
N ARG A 207 -5.41 11.72 -11.12
CA ARG A 207 -4.10 12.20 -11.53
C ARG A 207 -3.36 13.04 -10.50
N GLY A 208 -3.89 13.22 -9.30
CA GLY A 208 -3.35 14.15 -8.29
C GLY A 208 -1.84 13.96 -8.05
N MET A 209 -1.36 12.72 -7.92
CA MET A 209 0.07 12.49 -7.70
C MET A 209 0.93 12.88 -8.91
N LYS A 210 0.46 12.68 -10.16
CA LYS A 210 1.18 13.15 -11.35
C LYS A 210 1.24 14.68 -11.39
N GLU A 211 0.11 15.33 -11.20
CA GLU A 211 0.00 16.79 -11.19
C GLU A 211 0.86 17.40 -10.07
N SER A 212 0.87 16.75 -8.89
CA SER A 212 1.72 17.14 -7.76
C SER A 212 3.21 16.99 -8.07
N PHE A 213 3.59 15.89 -8.72
CA PHE A 213 4.99 15.63 -9.11
C PHE A 213 5.50 16.69 -10.11
N GLU A 214 4.70 17.03 -11.12
CA GLU A 214 5.01 18.06 -12.10
C GLU A 214 5.10 19.46 -11.48
N ALA A 215 4.15 19.79 -10.59
CA ALA A 215 4.10 21.07 -9.90
C ALA A 215 5.05 21.18 -8.69
N ARG A 216 5.61 20.05 -8.21
CA ARG A 216 6.43 19.92 -6.99
C ARG A 216 5.73 20.42 -5.72
N MET A 217 4.42 20.32 -5.68
CA MET A 217 3.58 20.68 -4.53
C MET A 217 2.32 19.80 -4.51
N PRO A 218 1.73 19.53 -3.32
CA PRO A 218 0.52 18.71 -3.23
C PRO A 218 -0.65 19.33 -4.01
N ILE A 219 -1.24 18.53 -4.89
CA ILE A 219 -2.46 18.85 -5.65
C ILE A 219 -3.37 17.63 -5.55
N ASP A 220 -4.53 17.81 -4.96
CA ASP A 220 -5.51 16.74 -4.86
C ASP A 220 -6.21 16.48 -6.20
N SER A 221 -6.52 15.21 -6.46
CA SER A 221 -7.24 14.83 -7.68
C SER A 221 -8.62 15.49 -7.74
N ALA A 222 -8.90 16.18 -8.82
CA ALA A 222 -10.23 16.72 -9.09
C ALA A 222 -11.31 15.63 -9.25
N SER A 223 -10.89 14.42 -9.66
CA SER A 223 -11.73 13.24 -9.86
C SER A 223 -11.02 11.99 -9.39
N VAL A 224 -11.80 10.95 -9.03
CA VAL A 224 -11.29 9.58 -8.71
C VAL A 224 -12.08 8.52 -9.49
N LYS A 225 -12.53 8.86 -10.68
CA LYS A 225 -13.32 7.96 -11.55
C LYS A 225 -12.41 7.08 -12.37
N THR A 226 -12.24 5.83 -11.93
CA THR A 226 -11.45 4.81 -12.63
C THR A 226 -11.95 3.41 -12.29
N ILE A 227 -11.76 2.45 -13.21
CA ILE A 227 -12.00 1.02 -12.93
C ILE A 227 -10.92 0.42 -12.02
N ALA A 228 -9.74 1.07 -11.95
CA ALA A 228 -8.63 0.69 -11.09
C ALA A 228 -8.84 1.23 -9.67
N ASP A 229 -9.84 0.70 -8.94
CA ASP A 229 -10.26 1.18 -7.63
C ASP A 229 -9.13 1.17 -6.58
N GLY A 230 -8.18 0.27 -6.69
CA GLY A 230 -7.01 0.19 -5.81
C GLY A 230 -6.05 1.39 -5.88
N ILE A 231 -6.14 2.21 -6.94
CA ILE A 231 -5.36 3.45 -7.11
C ILE A 231 -6.24 4.70 -7.27
N ALA A 232 -7.55 4.60 -7.00
CA ALA A 232 -8.48 5.72 -6.99
C ALA A 232 -8.32 6.54 -5.70
N VAL A 233 -7.27 7.34 -5.61
CA VAL A 233 -6.96 8.15 -4.42
C VAL A 233 -7.04 9.63 -4.78
N ARG A 234 -7.70 10.42 -3.92
CA ARG A 234 -7.88 11.87 -4.09
C ARG A 234 -6.67 12.62 -3.54
N ASP A 235 -6.38 12.40 -2.27
CA ASP A 235 -5.50 13.27 -1.49
C ASP A 235 -4.03 12.90 -1.71
N VAL A 236 -3.20 13.91 -1.90
CA VAL A 236 -1.74 13.78 -2.01
C VAL A 236 -1.09 14.22 -0.70
N THR A 237 -0.48 13.26 -0.02
CA THR A 237 0.21 13.51 1.24
C THR A 237 1.59 14.15 0.98
N PRO A 238 1.92 15.31 1.56
CA PRO A 238 3.21 15.99 1.35
C PRO A 238 4.41 15.07 1.58
N LYS A 239 4.41 14.30 2.67
CA LYS A 239 5.46 13.32 3.01
C LYS A 239 5.75 12.32 1.87
N LEU A 240 4.70 11.81 1.22
CA LEU A 240 4.88 10.84 0.13
C LEU A 240 5.30 11.51 -1.16
N LEU A 241 4.82 12.72 -1.41
CA LEU A 241 5.30 13.52 -2.54
C LEU A 241 6.79 13.80 -2.42
N ASP A 242 7.30 14.17 -1.23
CA ASP A 242 8.72 14.40 -1.01
C ASP A 242 9.57 13.17 -1.34
N ILE A 243 9.15 11.98 -0.90
CA ILE A 243 9.82 10.72 -1.22
C ILE A 243 9.78 10.44 -2.73
N ILE A 244 8.62 10.65 -3.36
CA ILE A 244 8.44 10.40 -4.79
C ILE A 244 9.29 11.37 -5.61
N LEU A 245 9.37 12.64 -5.22
CA LEU A 245 10.23 13.66 -5.88
C LEU A 245 11.72 13.33 -5.77
N GLU A 246 12.14 12.61 -4.73
CA GLU A 246 13.54 12.21 -4.50
C GLU A 246 13.92 10.94 -5.27
N TYR A 247 13.02 9.94 -5.32
CA TYR A 247 13.38 8.59 -5.76
C TYR A 247 12.72 8.13 -7.07
N VAL A 248 11.71 8.84 -7.59
CA VAL A 248 10.97 8.47 -8.80
C VAL A 248 11.41 9.33 -9.97
N ASP A 249 11.71 8.70 -11.11
CA ASP A 249 12.25 9.42 -12.28
C ASP A 249 11.15 10.08 -13.12
N GLU A 250 9.97 9.46 -13.23
CA GLU A 250 8.83 10.01 -13.99
C GLU A 250 7.49 9.44 -13.52
N ILE A 251 6.40 10.15 -13.81
CA ILE A 251 5.01 9.66 -13.62
C ILE A 251 4.21 9.85 -14.91
N VAL A 252 3.53 8.79 -15.32
CA VAL A 252 2.69 8.77 -16.52
C VAL A 252 1.22 8.54 -16.19
#